data_1e47cb26a8d904f95f2462bfbce30138
#
_entry.id   1e47cb26a8d904f95f2462bfbce30138
#
_cell.length_a   1.000
_cell.length_b   1.000
_cell.length_c   1.000
_cell.angle_alpha   90.00
_cell.angle_beta   90.00
_cell.angle_gamma   90.00
#
_symmetry.space_group_name_H-M   'P 1'
#
loop_
_entity.id
_entity.type
_entity.pdbx_description
1 polymer ?
#
loop_
_entity_poly.entity_id
_entity_poly.type
_entity_poly.pdbx_seq_one_letter_code
_entity_poly.pdbx_strand_id
1 'polypeptide(L)'
;MTIQRPRGTRDFLPEDSFRRGAVRKRMQGILERWGYQEISTPTFEHLELFTIKSGASITEEIYAFKDKGGRDMALRPELTAPVMRMYVSELQTAAKPLRLHYFGNCFRYERPQRGRFREFWQLGAELIGSDQPDAEAEVIALAQGLIKSAGVSGDLHLGYLGLIRAMMRMIPAQERPAVMKFIDKKERDLLAEKLQEIGRDHLGIIELIDLKGRRALDRAAEMAEDLARISEEPSKEAEAGSLDSTSSNAAGDRSARSDRAAASDLDLAHFSELVDLLETYGVEATVDFEIVRGLEYYTGTVFEIYASGLGAQNQICGGGTYMLAGLLGGQETRSTGFGIGFDRIMEIVALEERPPAPLAVVFVPQVRSEAVKAAKELREALSIPVVIDVMGRGLGAQLKQASSIGASFAVIIGPKEVEEGKFTLRDMSTGSQESLGLKEIIELLGE
;
A
#
# COMPACT_ATOMS: atom_id res chain seq x y z
N MET A 1 34.99 15.48 -7.95
CA MET A 1 33.62 15.33 -8.49
C MET A 1 32.82 14.59 -7.42
N THR A 2 31.74 15.16 -6.89
CA THR A 2 30.92 14.48 -5.89
C THR A 2 29.82 13.71 -6.62
N ILE A 3 29.75 12.40 -6.42
CA ILE A 3 28.68 11.57 -7.00
C ILE A 3 27.38 11.88 -6.24
N GLN A 4 26.36 12.27 -6.96
CA GLN A 4 25.04 12.57 -6.41
C GLN A 4 24.09 11.37 -6.60
N ARG A 5 23.09 11.27 -5.73
CA ARG A 5 22.03 10.27 -5.86
C ARG A 5 21.19 10.51 -7.12
N PRO A 6 20.57 9.48 -7.70
CA PRO A 6 19.66 9.63 -8.84
C PRO A 6 18.49 10.55 -8.51
N ARG A 7 18.03 11.31 -9.51
CA ARG A 7 16.90 12.23 -9.34
C ARG A 7 15.61 11.46 -9.01
N GLY A 8 14.92 11.90 -7.97
CA GLY A 8 13.66 11.28 -7.52
C GLY A 8 13.83 10.09 -6.56
N THR A 9 15.08 9.84 -6.10
CA THR A 9 15.37 8.90 -5.00
C THR A 9 15.78 9.66 -3.74
N ARG A 10 15.81 8.96 -2.60
CA ARG A 10 16.16 9.54 -1.29
C ARG A 10 17.10 8.65 -0.51
N ASP A 11 17.97 9.27 0.28
CA ASP A 11 18.65 8.60 1.37
C ASP A 11 17.85 8.84 2.66
N PHE A 12 17.74 7.84 3.50
CA PHE A 12 17.13 7.95 4.82
C PHE A 12 18.23 7.95 5.88
N LEU A 13 18.39 9.06 6.57
CA LEU A 13 19.33 9.19 7.66
C LEU A 13 18.84 8.39 8.90
N PRO A 14 19.69 8.17 9.91
CA PRO A 14 19.34 7.31 11.06
C PRO A 14 18.03 7.67 11.74
N GLU A 15 17.73 8.95 11.93
CA GLU A 15 16.48 9.41 12.54
C GLU A 15 15.26 9.11 11.65
N ASP A 16 15.36 9.39 10.34
CA ASP A 16 14.30 9.08 9.38
C ASP A 16 14.06 7.57 9.32
N SER A 17 15.13 6.78 9.28
CA SER A 17 15.06 5.32 9.25
C SER A 17 14.40 4.76 10.51
N PHE A 18 14.72 5.31 11.68
CA PHE A 18 14.09 4.93 12.94
C PHE A 18 12.59 5.22 12.93
N ARG A 19 12.19 6.46 12.59
CA ARG A 19 10.77 6.85 12.50
C ARG A 19 9.99 5.97 11.52
N ARG A 20 10.56 5.69 10.35
CA ARG A 20 9.98 4.79 9.35
C ARG A 20 9.82 3.38 9.91
N GLY A 21 10.84 2.87 10.60
CA GLY A 21 10.82 1.56 11.26
C GLY A 21 9.72 1.45 12.33
N ALA A 22 9.55 2.49 13.16
CA ALA A 22 8.52 2.54 14.18
C ALA A 22 7.10 2.51 13.59
N VAL A 23 6.82 3.33 12.57
CA VAL A 23 5.53 3.32 11.87
C VAL A 23 5.27 1.96 11.22
N ARG A 24 6.25 1.41 10.49
CA ARG A 24 6.15 0.08 9.89
C ARG A 24 5.80 -0.98 10.92
N LYS A 25 6.50 -1.01 12.05
CA LYS A 25 6.29 -2.00 13.12
C LYS A 25 4.87 -1.94 13.70
N ARG A 26 4.33 -0.73 13.89
CA ARG A 26 2.94 -0.55 14.35
C ARG A 26 1.94 -1.12 13.36
N MET A 27 2.09 -0.79 12.07
CA MET A 27 1.22 -1.29 11.02
C MET A 27 1.35 -2.82 10.87
N GLN A 28 2.55 -3.36 10.88
CA GLN A 28 2.81 -4.79 10.81
C GLN A 28 2.14 -5.55 11.97
N GLY A 29 2.20 -5.03 13.19
CA GLY A 29 1.53 -5.66 14.33
C GLY A 29 0.00 -5.73 14.20
N ILE A 30 -0.63 -4.87 13.39
CA ILE A 30 -2.06 -4.99 13.07
C ILE A 30 -2.26 -6.10 12.04
N LEU A 31 -1.49 -6.13 10.96
CA LEU A 31 -1.56 -7.18 9.94
C LEU A 31 -1.44 -8.58 10.55
N GLU A 32 -0.48 -8.77 11.45
CA GLU A 32 -0.26 -10.03 12.17
C GLU A 32 -1.48 -10.41 13.04
N ARG A 33 -2.09 -9.45 13.77
CA ARG A 33 -3.30 -9.71 14.57
C ARG A 33 -4.52 -10.05 13.72
N TRP A 34 -4.56 -9.59 12.46
CA TRP A 34 -5.62 -9.93 11.50
C TRP A 34 -5.30 -11.23 10.73
N GLY A 35 -4.21 -11.92 11.05
CA GLY A 35 -3.82 -13.19 10.46
C GLY A 35 -3.18 -13.09 9.08
N TYR A 36 -2.73 -11.90 8.68
CA TYR A 36 -1.99 -11.72 7.42
C TYR A 36 -0.54 -12.13 7.59
N GLN A 37 -0.03 -12.91 6.65
CA GLN A 37 1.33 -13.44 6.64
C GLN A 37 2.23 -12.61 5.70
N GLU A 38 3.42 -12.24 6.18
CA GLU A 38 4.36 -11.46 5.39
C GLU A 38 4.96 -12.30 4.25
N ILE A 39 4.96 -11.71 3.06
CA ILE A 39 5.62 -12.26 1.87
C ILE A 39 6.57 -11.24 1.25
N SER A 40 7.51 -11.72 0.46
CA SER A 40 8.42 -10.88 -0.32
C SER A 40 8.54 -11.40 -1.74
N THR A 41 8.48 -10.50 -2.70
CA THR A 41 8.66 -10.80 -4.12
C THR A 41 9.91 -10.10 -4.67
N PRO A 42 10.49 -10.55 -5.79
CA PRO A 42 11.64 -9.90 -6.41
C PRO A 42 11.41 -8.42 -6.71
N THR A 43 12.48 -7.62 -6.63
CA THR A 43 12.43 -6.19 -6.96
C THR A 43 12.31 -5.93 -8.47
N PHE A 44 12.74 -6.86 -9.28
CA PHE A 44 12.58 -6.82 -10.74
C PHE A 44 11.89 -8.10 -11.21
N GLU A 45 11.07 -7.96 -12.25
CA GLU A 45 10.26 -9.01 -12.84
C GLU A 45 10.40 -8.96 -14.37
N HIS A 46 9.86 -9.96 -15.07
CA HIS A 46 9.68 -9.86 -16.51
C HIS A 46 8.74 -8.70 -16.85
N LEU A 47 9.09 -7.90 -17.85
CA LEU A 47 8.30 -6.75 -18.30
C LEU A 47 6.85 -7.16 -18.64
N GLU A 48 6.66 -8.35 -19.19
CA GLU A 48 5.38 -8.92 -19.56
C GLU A 48 4.38 -8.94 -18.39
N LEU A 49 4.83 -9.18 -17.15
CA LEU A 49 3.97 -9.17 -15.97
C LEU A 49 3.18 -7.87 -15.81
N PHE A 50 3.75 -6.75 -16.21
CA PHE A 50 3.13 -5.43 -16.07
C PHE A 50 2.42 -4.97 -17.34
N THR A 51 2.75 -5.52 -18.51
CA THR A 51 2.16 -5.14 -19.80
C THR A 51 0.98 -6.01 -20.23
N ILE A 52 0.81 -7.19 -19.64
CA ILE A 52 -0.19 -8.19 -20.05
C ILE A 52 -1.62 -7.64 -20.08
N LYS A 53 -1.93 -6.64 -19.26
CA LYS A 53 -3.24 -6.00 -19.21
C LYS A 53 -3.21 -4.51 -19.56
N SER A 54 -2.21 -3.78 -19.10
CA SER A 54 -2.10 -2.33 -19.26
C SER A 54 -1.58 -1.91 -20.64
N GLY A 55 -1.24 -2.86 -21.48
CA GLY A 55 -0.72 -2.59 -22.83
C GLY A 55 0.69 -1.96 -22.81
N ALA A 56 1.17 -1.57 -23.99
CA ALA A 56 2.52 -1.01 -24.13
C ALA A 56 2.69 0.40 -23.55
N SER A 57 1.60 1.14 -23.32
CA SER A 57 1.66 2.52 -22.80
C SER A 57 2.29 2.62 -21.41
N ILE A 58 2.15 1.60 -20.57
CA ILE A 58 2.75 1.58 -19.23
C ILE A 58 4.28 1.59 -19.26
N THR A 59 4.90 1.18 -20.38
CA THR A 59 6.37 1.16 -20.49
C THR A 59 7.02 2.54 -20.38
N GLU A 60 6.28 3.62 -20.66
CA GLU A 60 6.76 4.98 -20.47
C GLU A 60 6.83 5.39 -18.98
N GLU A 61 6.06 4.70 -18.14
CA GLU A 61 5.94 5.01 -16.70
C GLU A 61 6.79 4.10 -15.81
N ILE A 62 7.44 3.07 -16.36
CA ILE A 62 8.23 2.10 -15.60
C ILE A 62 9.69 2.08 -16.01
N TYR A 63 10.55 1.54 -15.13
CA TYR A 63 11.96 1.30 -15.43
C TYR A 63 12.13 -0.06 -16.10
N ALA A 64 12.13 -0.10 -17.42
CA ALA A 64 12.38 -1.30 -18.22
C ALA A 64 13.82 -1.36 -18.69
N PHE A 65 14.40 -2.56 -18.75
CA PHE A 65 15.78 -2.81 -19.19
C PHE A 65 15.93 -4.25 -19.72
N LYS A 66 17.01 -4.51 -20.43
CA LYS A 66 17.38 -5.88 -20.82
C LYS A 66 18.40 -6.45 -19.86
N ASP A 67 18.19 -7.70 -19.44
CA ASP A 67 19.21 -8.43 -18.69
C ASP A 67 20.36 -8.88 -19.62
N LYS A 68 21.39 -9.51 -19.03
CA LYS A 68 22.55 -10.03 -19.81
C LYS A 68 22.15 -11.13 -20.80
N GLY A 69 21.01 -11.79 -20.60
CA GLY A 69 20.46 -12.79 -21.51
C GLY A 69 19.56 -12.22 -22.60
N GLY A 70 19.40 -10.89 -22.66
CA GLY A 70 18.55 -10.19 -23.64
C GLY A 70 17.06 -10.19 -23.30
N ARG A 71 16.64 -10.66 -22.12
CA ARG A 71 15.24 -10.71 -21.68
C ARG A 71 14.79 -9.31 -21.23
N ASP A 72 13.54 -8.97 -21.57
CA ASP A 72 12.95 -7.71 -21.15
C ASP A 72 12.48 -7.81 -19.68
N MET A 73 13.05 -6.98 -18.84
CA MET A 73 12.83 -6.90 -17.41
C MET A 73 12.32 -5.51 -17.03
N ALA A 74 11.69 -5.39 -15.88
CA ALA A 74 11.31 -4.11 -15.30
C ALA A 74 11.51 -4.10 -13.78
N LEU A 75 11.86 -2.95 -13.22
CA LEU A 75 11.69 -2.71 -11.79
C LEU A 75 10.19 -2.61 -11.50
N ARG A 76 9.73 -3.30 -10.46
CA ARG A 76 8.30 -3.39 -10.12
C ARG A 76 7.71 -1.99 -9.82
N PRO A 77 6.65 -1.57 -10.54
CA PRO A 77 5.96 -0.30 -10.29
C PRO A 77 4.93 -0.38 -9.16
N GLU A 78 4.60 -1.61 -8.73
CA GLU A 78 3.64 -1.96 -7.69
C GLU A 78 3.89 -3.40 -7.23
N LEU A 79 3.15 -3.91 -6.24
CA LEU A 79 3.41 -5.22 -5.63
C LEU A 79 2.30 -6.25 -5.87
N THR A 80 1.11 -5.85 -6.28
CA THR A 80 -0.03 -6.76 -6.49
C THR A 80 0.25 -7.78 -7.60
N ALA A 81 0.73 -7.36 -8.78
CA ALA A 81 1.04 -8.28 -9.87
C ALA A 81 2.17 -9.28 -9.52
N PRO A 82 3.29 -8.88 -8.89
CA PRO A 82 4.27 -9.81 -8.35
C PRO A 82 3.70 -10.82 -7.34
N VAL A 83 2.81 -10.38 -6.43
CA VAL A 83 2.14 -11.28 -5.48
C VAL A 83 1.26 -12.28 -6.21
N MET A 84 0.48 -11.82 -7.19
CA MET A 84 -0.39 -12.71 -7.96
C MET A 84 0.39 -13.69 -8.84
N ARG A 85 1.54 -13.30 -9.41
CA ARG A 85 2.47 -14.21 -10.08
C ARG A 85 2.98 -15.29 -9.11
N MET A 86 3.40 -14.88 -7.91
CA MET A 86 3.83 -15.83 -6.87
C MET A 86 2.68 -16.75 -6.45
N TYR A 87 1.47 -16.21 -6.27
CA TYR A 87 0.28 -17.02 -5.96
C TYR A 87 0.06 -18.11 -7.02
N VAL A 88 0.10 -17.75 -8.30
CA VAL A 88 -0.12 -18.70 -9.40
C VAL A 88 0.98 -19.78 -9.44
N SER A 89 2.24 -19.40 -9.19
CA SER A 89 3.35 -20.36 -9.26
C SER A 89 3.49 -21.25 -8.03
N GLU A 90 3.20 -20.74 -6.82
CA GLU A 90 3.56 -21.41 -5.56
C GLU A 90 2.37 -21.75 -4.65
N LEU A 91 1.28 -20.94 -4.69
CA LEU A 91 0.23 -20.99 -3.66
C LEU A 91 -1.17 -21.34 -4.22
N GLN A 92 -1.31 -21.63 -5.50
CA GLN A 92 -2.61 -21.86 -6.12
C GLN A 92 -3.37 -23.05 -5.51
N THR A 93 -2.65 -24.07 -5.03
CA THR A 93 -3.21 -25.27 -4.38
C THR A 93 -3.39 -25.14 -2.86
N ALA A 94 -2.93 -24.04 -2.27
CA ALA A 94 -3.06 -23.79 -0.85
C ALA A 94 -4.54 -23.58 -0.45
N ALA A 95 -4.86 -23.90 0.81
CA ALA A 95 -6.20 -23.67 1.37
C ALA A 95 -6.54 -22.18 1.35
N LYS A 96 -7.79 -21.86 0.99
CA LYS A 96 -8.29 -20.49 0.89
C LYS A 96 -9.26 -20.16 2.02
N PRO A 97 -9.43 -18.87 2.39
CA PRO A 97 -8.75 -17.72 1.78
C PRO A 97 -7.30 -17.57 2.25
N LEU A 98 -6.43 -17.06 1.38
CA LEU A 98 -5.08 -16.65 1.74
C LEU A 98 -5.06 -15.19 2.15
N ARG A 99 -4.40 -14.89 3.27
CA ARG A 99 -4.18 -13.54 3.79
C ARG A 99 -2.70 -13.22 3.75
N LEU A 100 -2.29 -12.42 2.80
CA LEU A 100 -0.89 -12.09 2.53
C LEU A 100 -0.67 -10.60 2.67
N HIS A 101 0.49 -10.19 3.21
CA HIS A 101 0.88 -8.79 3.23
C HIS A 101 2.34 -8.61 2.82
N TYR A 102 2.67 -7.42 2.41
CA TYR A 102 4.01 -7.08 1.94
C TYR A 102 4.40 -5.65 2.32
N PHE A 103 5.71 -5.45 2.44
CA PHE A 103 6.34 -4.14 2.52
C PHE A 103 7.54 -4.10 1.59
N GLY A 104 7.54 -3.19 0.61
CA GLY A 104 8.62 -3.13 -0.38
C GLY A 104 8.69 -1.82 -1.13
N ASN A 105 9.86 -1.58 -1.73
CA ASN A 105 10.04 -0.47 -2.64
C ASN A 105 9.47 -0.77 -4.02
N CYS A 106 8.97 0.28 -4.66
CA CYS A 106 8.44 0.30 -6.02
C CYS A 106 9.10 1.43 -6.82
N PHE A 107 9.03 1.35 -8.15
CA PHE A 107 9.74 2.27 -9.02
C PHE A 107 8.83 2.76 -10.15
N ARG A 108 8.65 4.09 -10.27
CA ARG A 108 7.90 4.70 -11.38
C ARG A 108 8.66 5.86 -11.98
N TYR A 109 8.67 5.95 -13.28
CA TYR A 109 9.33 7.04 -14.01
C TYR A 109 8.42 8.28 -14.07
N GLU A 110 8.08 8.80 -12.89
CA GLU A 110 7.24 9.98 -12.75
C GLU A 110 8.06 11.27 -12.57
N ARG A 111 7.42 12.42 -12.80
CA ARG A 111 7.99 13.71 -12.40
C ARG A 111 7.97 13.82 -10.88
N PRO A 112 9.13 13.93 -10.22
CA PRO A 112 9.19 14.02 -8.76
C PRO A 112 8.44 15.25 -8.24
N GLN A 113 7.59 15.05 -7.25
CA GLN A 113 6.86 16.09 -6.51
C GLN A 113 6.65 15.64 -5.08
N ARG A 114 6.11 16.51 -4.21
CA ARG A 114 5.91 16.15 -2.81
C ARG A 114 5.05 14.89 -2.67
N GLY A 115 5.55 13.90 -1.92
CA GLY A 115 4.90 12.60 -1.75
C GLY A 115 4.92 11.67 -2.98
N ARG A 116 5.54 12.08 -4.12
CA ARG A 116 5.78 11.23 -5.30
C ARG A 116 7.26 11.19 -5.65
N PHE A 117 7.82 10.01 -5.53
CA PHE A 117 9.22 9.72 -5.81
C PHE A 117 9.32 8.67 -6.90
N ARG A 118 10.47 8.58 -7.54
CA ARG A 118 10.75 7.54 -8.53
C ARG A 118 11.02 6.20 -7.88
N GLU A 119 11.57 6.21 -6.67
CA GLU A 119 11.61 5.07 -5.75
C GLU A 119 10.77 5.43 -4.53
N PHE A 120 9.77 4.61 -4.23
CA PHE A 120 8.84 4.80 -3.12
C PHE A 120 8.47 3.44 -2.50
N TRP A 121 7.98 3.49 -1.28
CA TRP A 121 7.64 2.29 -0.53
C TRP A 121 6.13 2.10 -0.44
N GLN A 122 5.72 0.85 -0.62
CA GLN A 122 4.33 0.41 -0.42
C GLN A 122 4.26 -0.61 0.72
N LEU A 123 3.21 -0.49 1.53
CA LEU A 123 2.71 -1.53 2.40
C LEU A 123 1.34 -1.92 1.86
N GLY A 124 1.10 -3.21 1.67
CA GLY A 124 -0.18 -3.66 1.15
C GLY A 124 -0.54 -5.04 1.64
N ALA A 125 -1.78 -5.43 1.38
CA ALA A 125 -2.30 -6.75 1.70
C ALA A 125 -3.24 -7.25 0.60
N GLU A 126 -3.26 -8.58 0.44
CA GLU A 126 -4.10 -9.28 -0.52
C GLU A 126 -4.83 -10.42 0.19
N LEU A 127 -6.15 -10.46 0.07
CA LEU A 127 -7.01 -11.57 0.45
C LEU A 127 -7.42 -12.30 -0.82
N ILE A 128 -7.00 -13.56 -0.96
CA ILE A 128 -7.10 -14.31 -2.21
C ILE A 128 -8.02 -15.51 -2.03
N GLY A 129 -9.04 -15.62 -2.86
CA GLY A 129 -9.88 -16.82 -2.94
C GLY A 129 -11.19 -16.73 -2.15
N SER A 130 -11.73 -15.53 -1.95
CA SER A 130 -13.10 -15.31 -1.48
C SER A 130 -13.85 -14.39 -2.45
N ASP A 131 -15.13 -14.67 -2.65
CA ASP A 131 -16.08 -13.87 -3.44
C ASP A 131 -17.14 -13.20 -2.56
N GLN A 132 -17.03 -13.30 -1.24
CA GLN A 132 -17.98 -12.75 -0.31
C GLN A 132 -17.70 -11.28 0.02
N PRO A 133 -18.75 -10.46 0.28
CA PRO A 133 -18.58 -9.06 0.68
C PRO A 133 -17.79 -8.91 1.99
N ASP A 134 -17.83 -9.93 2.86
CA ASP A 134 -17.02 -10.00 4.09
C ASP A 134 -15.52 -9.85 3.83
N ALA A 135 -15.00 -10.45 2.73
CA ALA A 135 -13.60 -10.35 2.38
C ALA A 135 -13.21 -8.93 1.94
N GLU A 136 -14.09 -8.26 1.21
CA GLU A 136 -13.91 -6.87 0.82
C GLU A 136 -13.97 -5.95 2.04
N ALA A 137 -14.96 -6.16 2.93
CA ALA A 137 -15.11 -5.40 4.17
C ALA A 137 -13.90 -5.57 5.10
N GLU A 138 -13.40 -6.81 5.26
CA GLU A 138 -12.18 -7.10 6.03
C GLU A 138 -10.98 -6.31 5.50
N VAL A 139 -10.74 -6.36 4.20
CA VAL A 139 -9.58 -5.69 3.55
C VAL A 139 -9.66 -4.17 3.68
N ILE A 140 -10.85 -3.58 3.49
CA ILE A 140 -11.07 -2.14 3.60
C ILE A 140 -10.92 -1.68 5.06
N ALA A 141 -11.53 -2.40 6.01
CA ALA A 141 -11.42 -2.10 7.43
C ALA A 141 -9.97 -2.22 7.93
N LEU A 142 -9.24 -3.23 7.45
CA LEU A 142 -7.81 -3.40 7.71
C LEU A 142 -7.01 -2.19 7.20
N ALA A 143 -7.23 -1.75 5.95
CA ALA A 143 -6.53 -0.60 5.38
C ALA A 143 -6.74 0.67 6.22
N GLN A 144 -7.99 0.93 6.64
CA GLN A 144 -8.34 2.06 7.50
C GLN A 144 -7.70 1.94 8.89
N GLY A 145 -7.70 0.73 9.47
CA GLY A 145 -7.06 0.43 10.75
C GLY A 145 -5.54 0.66 10.73
N LEU A 146 -4.87 0.28 9.64
CA LEU A 146 -3.44 0.50 9.43
C LEU A 146 -3.11 2.00 9.39
N ILE A 147 -3.86 2.79 8.62
CA ILE A 147 -3.68 4.23 8.50
C ILE A 147 -3.89 4.91 9.86
N LYS A 148 -4.96 4.54 10.56
CA LYS A 148 -5.25 5.02 11.92
C LYS A 148 -4.14 4.68 12.92
N SER A 149 -3.54 3.48 12.81
CA SER A 149 -2.42 3.06 13.68
C SER A 149 -1.15 3.88 13.47
N ALA A 150 -0.97 4.43 12.28
CA ALA A 150 0.10 5.38 12.00
C ALA A 150 -0.19 6.79 12.54
N GLY A 151 -1.35 7.03 13.17
CA GLY A 151 -1.75 8.35 13.66
C GLY A 151 -2.28 9.28 12.57
N VAL A 152 -2.72 8.72 11.43
CA VAL A 152 -3.25 9.48 10.30
C VAL A 152 -4.76 9.27 10.21
N SER A 153 -5.51 10.35 9.96
CA SER A 153 -6.93 10.28 9.62
C SER A 153 -7.09 10.13 8.12
N GLY A 154 -7.87 9.13 7.71
CA GLY A 154 -8.16 8.85 6.31
C GLY A 154 -9.65 8.98 6.00
N ASP A 155 -9.98 9.66 4.91
CA ASP A 155 -11.32 9.77 4.35
C ASP A 155 -11.50 8.69 3.29
N LEU A 156 -12.36 7.70 3.56
CA LEU A 156 -12.57 6.52 2.74
C LEU A 156 -13.70 6.76 1.74
N HIS A 157 -13.39 6.57 0.49
CA HIS A 157 -14.36 6.58 -0.61
C HIS A 157 -14.46 5.20 -1.25
N LEU A 158 -15.68 4.77 -1.57
CA LEU A 158 -16.00 3.49 -2.19
C LEU A 158 -16.65 3.68 -3.56
N GLY A 159 -16.10 3.04 -4.58
CA GLY A 159 -16.67 2.95 -5.91
C GLY A 159 -17.06 1.53 -6.27
N TYR A 160 -17.96 1.39 -7.25
CA TYR A 160 -18.34 0.11 -7.82
C TYR A 160 -18.28 0.16 -9.35
N LEU A 161 -17.34 -0.57 -9.91
CA LEU A 161 -17.07 -0.53 -11.35
C LEU A 161 -18.14 -1.25 -12.19
N GLY A 162 -18.91 -2.18 -11.61
CA GLY A 162 -19.92 -2.94 -12.32
C GLY A 162 -20.95 -2.03 -12.99
N LEU A 163 -21.48 -1.05 -12.26
CA LEU A 163 -22.46 -0.11 -12.78
C LEU A 163 -21.88 0.78 -13.89
N ILE A 164 -20.71 1.37 -13.67
CA ILE A 164 -20.05 2.19 -14.70
C ILE A 164 -19.77 1.39 -15.96
N ARG A 165 -19.31 0.13 -15.82
CA ARG A 165 -19.11 -0.76 -16.96
C ARG A 165 -20.40 -1.11 -17.69
N ALA A 166 -21.49 -1.35 -16.98
CA ALA A 166 -22.80 -1.59 -17.58
C ALA A 166 -23.24 -0.38 -18.43
N MET A 167 -23.08 0.83 -17.90
CA MET A 167 -23.36 2.07 -18.65
C MET A 167 -22.41 2.25 -19.83
N MET A 168 -21.12 1.92 -19.70
CA MET A 168 -20.15 1.99 -20.79
C MET A 168 -20.49 1.07 -21.97
N ARG A 169 -21.21 -0.05 -21.74
CA ARG A 169 -21.66 -0.91 -22.87
C ARG A 169 -22.65 -0.21 -23.79
N MET A 170 -23.41 0.73 -23.27
CA MET A 170 -24.36 1.54 -24.05
C MET A 170 -23.65 2.66 -24.85
N ILE A 171 -22.36 2.89 -24.59
CA ILE A 171 -21.52 3.84 -25.32
C ILE A 171 -20.80 3.11 -26.46
N PRO A 172 -20.73 3.71 -27.69
CA PRO A 172 -19.99 3.13 -28.80
C PRO A 172 -18.56 2.76 -28.42
N ALA A 173 -18.08 1.58 -28.79
CA ALA A 173 -16.83 1.00 -28.31
C ALA A 173 -15.61 1.92 -28.50
N GLN A 174 -15.56 2.66 -29.61
CA GLN A 174 -14.48 3.61 -29.93
C GLN A 174 -14.46 4.83 -28.98
N GLU A 175 -15.59 5.17 -28.34
CA GLU A 175 -15.72 6.36 -27.49
C GLU A 175 -15.48 6.04 -26.00
N ARG A 176 -15.60 4.78 -25.61
CA ARG A 176 -15.44 4.34 -24.19
C ARG A 176 -14.14 4.80 -23.54
N PRO A 177 -12.97 4.70 -24.21
CA PRO A 177 -11.70 5.14 -23.60
C PRO A 177 -11.68 6.64 -23.29
N ALA A 178 -12.28 7.47 -24.15
CA ALA A 178 -12.35 8.91 -23.95
C ALA A 178 -13.28 9.25 -22.77
N VAL A 179 -14.46 8.63 -22.70
CA VAL A 179 -15.42 8.82 -21.59
C VAL A 179 -14.80 8.40 -20.27
N MET A 180 -14.20 7.21 -20.19
CA MET A 180 -13.52 6.74 -18.97
C MET A 180 -12.39 7.68 -18.55
N LYS A 181 -11.61 8.19 -19.49
CA LYS A 181 -10.53 9.15 -19.20
C LYS A 181 -11.06 10.46 -18.60
N PHE A 182 -12.20 10.97 -19.10
CA PHE A 182 -12.79 12.19 -18.57
C PHE A 182 -13.35 11.98 -17.15
N ILE A 183 -13.91 10.80 -16.84
CA ILE A 183 -14.32 10.43 -15.49
C ILE A 183 -13.09 10.37 -14.56
N ASP A 184 -12.05 9.63 -14.94
CA ASP A 184 -10.81 9.45 -14.14
C ASP A 184 -10.10 10.78 -13.85
N LYS A 185 -10.09 11.69 -14.83
CA LYS A 185 -9.49 13.03 -14.69
C LYS A 185 -10.39 14.08 -14.07
N LYS A 186 -11.65 13.71 -13.78
CA LYS A 186 -12.68 14.63 -13.25
C LYS A 186 -12.97 15.83 -14.16
N GLU A 187 -12.86 15.63 -15.47
CA GLU A 187 -13.08 16.63 -16.51
C GLU A 187 -14.58 16.70 -16.89
N ARG A 188 -15.42 17.25 -15.99
CA ARG A 188 -16.91 17.25 -16.10
C ARG A 188 -17.46 17.86 -17.38
N ASP A 189 -16.93 19.01 -17.76
CA ASP A 189 -17.41 19.74 -18.94
C ASP A 189 -17.13 18.94 -20.21
N LEU A 190 -15.93 18.38 -20.35
CA LEU A 190 -15.56 17.53 -21.49
C LEU A 190 -16.36 16.23 -21.51
N LEU A 191 -16.67 15.67 -20.35
CA LEU A 191 -17.53 14.49 -20.26
C LEU A 191 -18.94 14.80 -20.75
N ALA A 192 -19.53 15.94 -20.32
CA ALA A 192 -20.86 16.35 -20.75
C ALA A 192 -20.95 16.60 -22.25
N GLU A 193 -19.99 17.37 -22.80
CA GLU A 193 -19.89 17.62 -24.24
C GLU A 193 -19.78 16.30 -25.02
N LYS A 194 -18.95 15.37 -24.54
CA LYS A 194 -18.76 14.08 -25.21
C LYS A 194 -20.01 13.20 -25.18
N LEU A 195 -20.70 13.12 -24.04
CA LEU A 195 -21.94 12.36 -23.92
C LEU A 195 -23.04 12.91 -24.81
N GLN A 196 -23.14 14.24 -24.92
CA GLN A 196 -24.09 14.92 -25.81
C GLN A 196 -23.73 14.65 -27.29
N GLU A 197 -22.46 14.76 -27.68
CA GLU A 197 -21.97 14.48 -29.03
C GLU A 197 -22.38 13.08 -29.51
N ILE A 198 -22.28 12.09 -28.64
CA ILE A 198 -22.61 10.69 -28.98
C ILE A 198 -24.09 10.32 -28.70
N GLY A 199 -24.94 11.30 -28.30
CA GLY A 199 -26.34 11.08 -27.98
C GLY A 199 -26.60 10.14 -26.81
N ARG A 200 -25.76 10.21 -25.76
CA ARG A 200 -25.82 9.39 -24.55
C ARG A 200 -25.86 10.20 -23.25
N ASP A 201 -26.23 11.48 -23.35
CA ASP A 201 -26.44 12.38 -22.21
C ASP A 201 -27.53 11.90 -21.23
N HIS A 202 -28.53 11.18 -21.77
CA HIS A 202 -29.64 10.61 -20.99
C HIS A 202 -29.26 9.42 -20.09
N LEU A 203 -28.03 8.87 -20.20
CA LEU A 203 -27.62 7.75 -19.36
C LEU A 203 -27.42 8.10 -17.87
N GLY A 204 -27.50 9.37 -17.50
CA GLY A 204 -27.36 9.79 -16.10
C GLY A 204 -25.99 9.59 -15.51
N ILE A 205 -24.94 9.37 -16.32
CA ILE A 205 -23.57 9.13 -15.85
C ILE A 205 -23.07 10.30 -15.00
N ILE A 206 -23.32 11.53 -15.45
CA ILE A 206 -22.90 12.75 -14.73
C ILE A 206 -23.62 12.84 -13.40
N GLU A 207 -24.94 12.64 -13.40
CA GLU A 207 -25.75 12.64 -12.17
C GLU A 207 -25.18 11.63 -11.14
N LEU A 208 -24.88 10.39 -11.58
CA LEU A 208 -24.36 9.34 -10.70
C LEU A 208 -23.02 9.70 -10.09
N ILE A 209 -22.07 10.22 -10.89
CA ILE A 209 -20.73 10.56 -10.39
C ILE A 209 -20.71 11.84 -9.54
N ASP A 210 -21.73 12.70 -9.62
CA ASP A 210 -21.86 13.89 -8.80
C ASP A 210 -22.52 13.61 -7.44
N LEU A 211 -23.30 12.53 -7.35
CA LEU A 211 -23.86 12.08 -6.08
C LEU A 211 -22.83 11.38 -5.21
N LYS A 212 -22.93 11.59 -3.90
CA LYS A 212 -22.03 10.96 -2.90
C LYS A 212 -22.84 10.36 -1.75
N GLY A 213 -22.26 9.36 -1.10
CA GLY A 213 -22.82 8.69 0.07
C GLY A 213 -24.10 7.90 -0.25
N ARG A 214 -25.02 7.81 0.71
CA ARG A 214 -26.25 6.97 0.61
C ARG A 214 -27.10 7.34 -0.62
N ARG A 215 -27.21 8.61 -0.97
CA ARG A 215 -27.95 9.05 -2.16
C ARG A 215 -27.37 8.50 -3.47
N ALA A 216 -26.06 8.36 -3.56
CA ALA A 216 -25.42 7.74 -4.71
C ALA A 216 -25.77 6.26 -4.81
N LEU A 217 -25.82 5.54 -3.68
CA LEU A 217 -26.21 4.13 -3.64
C LEU A 217 -27.67 3.94 -4.04
N ASP A 218 -28.59 4.75 -3.50
CA ASP A 218 -30.02 4.70 -3.84
C ASP A 218 -30.25 4.94 -5.34
N ARG A 219 -29.57 5.97 -5.88
CA ARG A 219 -29.66 6.27 -7.32
C ARG A 219 -29.05 5.17 -8.18
N ALA A 220 -27.95 4.58 -7.75
CA ALA A 220 -27.32 3.45 -8.43
C ALA A 220 -28.26 2.24 -8.52
N ALA A 221 -29.04 1.97 -7.47
CA ALA A 221 -30.02 0.90 -7.45
C ALA A 221 -31.13 1.13 -8.49
N GLU A 222 -31.71 2.35 -8.53
CA GLU A 222 -32.70 2.72 -9.56
C GLU A 222 -32.16 2.57 -10.98
N MET A 223 -30.93 3.06 -11.23
CA MET A 223 -30.31 2.98 -12.54
C MET A 223 -29.99 1.54 -12.97
N ALA A 224 -29.63 0.68 -12.02
CA ALA A 224 -29.40 -0.73 -12.29
C ALA A 224 -30.68 -1.47 -12.73
N GLU A 225 -31.83 -1.15 -12.08
CA GLU A 225 -33.12 -1.69 -12.49
C GLU A 225 -33.51 -1.24 -13.91
N ASP A 226 -33.27 0.03 -14.23
CA ASP A 226 -33.54 0.58 -15.57
C ASP A 226 -32.64 -0.08 -16.64
N LEU A 227 -31.36 -0.27 -16.35
CA LEU A 227 -30.41 -0.96 -17.24
C LEU A 227 -30.81 -2.43 -17.46
N ALA A 228 -31.28 -3.12 -16.42
CA ALA A 228 -31.78 -4.49 -16.53
C ALA A 228 -33.00 -4.58 -17.46
N ARG A 229 -33.97 -3.68 -17.30
CA ARG A 229 -35.16 -3.60 -18.18
C ARG A 229 -34.81 -3.36 -19.65
N ILE A 230 -33.85 -2.44 -19.94
CA ILE A 230 -33.39 -2.14 -21.30
C ILE A 230 -32.69 -3.36 -21.92
N SER A 231 -31.97 -4.16 -21.13
CA SER A 231 -31.28 -5.36 -21.61
C SER A 231 -32.20 -6.56 -21.89
N GLU A 232 -33.40 -6.57 -21.31
CA GLU A 232 -34.42 -7.60 -21.53
C GLU A 232 -35.33 -7.31 -22.69
N GLU A 233 -35.39 -6.06 -23.21
CA GLU A 233 -36.18 -5.76 -24.43
C GLU A 233 -35.48 -6.36 -25.66
N PRO A 234 -36.14 -7.31 -26.41
CA PRO A 234 -35.58 -7.85 -27.64
C PRO A 234 -35.42 -6.73 -28.65
N SER A 235 -34.21 -6.56 -29.17
CA SER A 235 -33.91 -5.59 -30.22
C SER A 235 -34.85 -5.86 -31.41
N LYS A 236 -35.78 -4.96 -31.69
CA LYS A 236 -36.75 -5.03 -32.84
C LYS A 236 -36.07 -5.11 -34.21
N GLU A 237 -34.73 -5.06 -34.27
CA GLU A 237 -33.95 -5.21 -35.49
C GLU A 237 -33.61 -6.68 -35.84
N ALA A 238 -33.87 -7.66 -34.93
CA ALA A 238 -33.57 -9.07 -35.19
C ALA A 238 -34.69 -9.82 -35.93
N GLU A 239 -35.89 -9.25 -36.05
CA GLU A 239 -37.02 -9.91 -36.74
C GLU A 239 -37.10 -9.64 -38.27
N ALA A 240 -36.27 -8.75 -38.81
CA ALA A 240 -36.33 -8.38 -40.23
C ALA A 240 -35.33 -9.14 -41.14
N GLY A 241 -34.63 -10.16 -40.66
CA GLY A 241 -33.57 -10.80 -41.44
C GLY A 241 -33.45 -12.32 -41.28
N SER A 242 -34.57 -13.04 -41.25
CA SER A 242 -34.54 -14.52 -41.27
C SER A 242 -34.87 -15.04 -42.65
N LEU A 243 -33.87 -15.26 -43.48
CA LEU A 243 -33.81 -16.25 -44.56
C LEU A 243 -32.39 -16.19 -45.19
N ASP A 244 -31.43 -16.90 -44.71
CA ASP A 244 -30.66 -17.91 -45.44
C ASP A 244 -29.50 -18.50 -44.62
N SER A 245 -29.38 -19.75 -44.77
CA SER A 245 -28.61 -20.84 -44.20
C SER A 245 -27.10 -20.75 -44.12
N THR A 246 -26.60 -21.43 -43.07
CA THR A 246 -25.34 -22.22 -43.00
C THR A 246 -24.00 -21.51 -43.14
N SER A 247 -23.46 -21.05 -42.03
CA SER A 247 -22.02 -21.16 -41.73
C SER A 247 -21.75 -21.00 -40.22
N SER A 248 -20.94 -21.88 -39.70
CA SER A 248 -20.49 -22.10 -38.32
C SER A 248 -20.36 -20.89 -37.40
N ASN A 249 -21.19 -20.80 -36.36
CA ASN A 249 -21.24 -19.76 -35.35
C ASN A 249 -20.27 -20.01 -34.18
N ALA A 250 -18.96 -19.83 -34.38
CA ALA A 250 -18.02 -19.74 -33.26
C ALA A 250 -17.89 -18.31 -32.68
N ALA A 251 -18.36 -17.29 -33.38
CA ALA A 251 -18.35 -15.90 -32.93
C ALA A 251 -19.57 -15.54 -32.06
N GLY A 252 -20.74 -16.12 -32.31
CA GLY A 252 -21.97 -15.87 -31.55
C GLY A 252 -21.93 -16.42 -30.13
N ASP A 253 -21.22 -17.55 -29.91
CA ASP A 253 -21.10 -18.17 -28.57
C ASP A 253 -20.12 -17.40 -27.63
N ARG A 254 -19.15 -16.69 -28.21
CA ARG A 254 -18.26 -15.79 -27.44
C ARG A 254 -18.97 -14.51 -26.98
N SER A 255 -19.87 -13.96 -27.81
CA SER A 255 -20.67 -12.79 -27.46
C SER A 255 -21.68 -13.13 -26.37
N ALA A 256 -22.42 -14.23 -26.49
CA ALA A 256 -23.38 -14.66 -25.48
C ALA A 256 -22.75 -15.07 -24.13
N ARG A 257 -21.50 -15.59 -24.12
CA ARG A 257 -20.73 -15.81 -22.92
C ARG A 257 -20.23 -14.51 -22.31
N SER A 258 -19.83 -13.55 -23.13
CA SER A 258 -19.47 -12.19 -22.69
C SER A 258 -20.67 -11.49 -22.04
N ASP A 259 -21.87 -11.63 -22.61
CA ASP A 259 -23.07 -10.96 -22.10
C ASP A 259 -23.64 -11.62 -20.83
N ARG A 260 -23.49 -12.94 -20.67
CA ARG A 260 -23.81 -13.63 -19.39
C ARG A 260 -22.81 -13.31 -18.27
N ALA A 261 -21.52 -13.23 -18.57
CA ALA A 261 -20.53 -12.74 -17.62
C ALA A 261 -20.80 -11.28 -17.23
N ALA A 262 -21.39 -10.53 -18.15
CA ALA A 262 -21.71 -9.13 -17.99
C ALA A 262 -22.93 -8.82 -17.11
N ALA A 263 -23.91 -9.72 -17.03
CA ALA A 263 -25.05 -9.60 -16.10
C ALA A 263 -24.64 -9.93 -14.66
N SER A 264 -23.61 -10.77 -14.47
CA SER A 264 -23.04 -11.06 -13.15
C SER A 264 -22.17 -9.93 -12.58
N ASP A 265 -21.76 -8.97 -13.40
CA ASP A 265 -20.95 -7.83 -12.98
C ASP A 265 -21.77 -6.71 -12.28
N LEU A 266 -23.11 -6.74 -12.40
CA LEU A 266 -24.00 -5.74 -11.81
C LEU A 266 -24.64 -6.30 -10.53
N ASP A 267 -23.84 -6.58 -9.51
CA ASP A 267 -24.30 -7.05 -8.21
C ASP A 267 -24.28 -5.92 -7.17
N LEU A 268 -25.28 -5.04 -7.28
CA LEU A 268 -25.46 -3.95 -6.31
C LEU A 268 -25.91 -4.45 -4.93
N ALA A 269 -26.51 -5.63 -4.82
CA ALA A 269 -26.85 -6.25 -3.55
C ALA A 269 -25.57 -6.59 -2.77
N HIS A 270 -24.58 -7.19 -3.44
CA HIS A 270 -23.25 -7.43 -2.88
C HIS A 270 -22.57 -6.12 -2.41
N PHE A 271 -22.65 -5.05 -3.22
CA PHE A 271 -22.05 -3.77 -2.86
C PHE A 271 -22.79 -3.08 -1.69
N SER A 272 -24.12 -3.19 -1.63
CA SER A 272 -24.90 -2.70 -0.48
C SER A 272 -24.56 -3.44 0.81
N GLU A 273 -24.46 -4.77 0.76
CA GLU A 273 -24.06 -5.60 1.89
C GLU A 273 -22.63 -5.26 2.37
N LEU A 274 -21.72 -5.00 1.46
CA LEU A 274 -20.38 -4.50 1.80
C LEU A 274 -20.45 -3.19 2.60
N VAL A 275 -21.28 -2.23 2.19
CA VAL A 275 -21.43 -0.95 2.91
C VAL A 275 -21.97 -1.19 4.32
N ASP A 276 -22.97 -2.05 4.50
CA ASP A 276 -23.54 -2.39 5.79
C ASP A 276 -22.52 -3.12 6.71
N LEU A 277 -21.68 -3.98 6.13
CA LEU A 277 -20.59 -4.65 6.85
C LEU A 277 -19.52 -3.66 7.33
N LEU A 278 -19.18 -2.65 6.52
CA LEU A 278 -18.24 -1.61 6.93
C LEU A 278 -18.79 -0.76 8.09
N GLU A 279 -20.08 -0.43 8.09
CA GLU A 279 -20.74 0.20 9.24
C GLU A 279 -20.61 -0.67 10.50
N THR A 280 -20.76 -2.00 10.36
CA THR A 280 -20.56 -2.97 11.46
C THR A 280 -19.12 -2.98 11.98
N TYR A 281 -18.13 -2.84 11.11
CA TYR A 281 -16.73 -2.64 11.49
C TYR A 281 -16.44 -1.27 12.13
N GLY A 282 -17.43 -0.35 12.16
CA GLY A 282 -17.25 1.03 12.61
C GLY A 282 -16.40 1.85 11.66
N VAL A 283 -16.43 1.52 10.37
CA VAL A 283 -15.72 2.23 9.30
C VAL A 283 -16.71 3.10 8.54
N GLU A 284 -16.52 4.40 8.63
CA GLU A 284 -17.28 5.36 7.83
C GLU A 284 -16.73 5.40 6.40
N ALA A 285 -17.60 5.28 5.41
CA ALA A 285 -17.25 5.29 4.01
C ALA A 285 -18.21 6.17 3.20
N THR A 286 -17.67 6.93 2.26
CA THR A 286 -18.42 7.70 1.29
C THR A 286 -18.56 6.90 -0.01
N VAL A 287 -19.78 6.50 -0.38
CA VAL A 287 -20.03 5.91 -1.72
C VAL A 287 -19.77 6.98 -2.78
N ASP A 288 -18.93 6.65 -3.76
CA ASP A 288 -18.41 7.59 -4.77
C ASP A 288 -18.15 6.87 -6.09
N PHE A 289 -19.09 6.94 -7.02
CA PHE A 289 -18.96 6.30 -8.34
C PHE A 289 -18.02 7.04 -9.30
N GLU A 290 -17.44 8.16 -8.89
CA GLU A 290 -16.38 8.83 -9.65
C GLU A 290 -15.04 8.10 -9.54
N ILE A 291 -14.88 7.22 -8.53
CA ILE A 291 -13.65 6.45 -8.37
C ILE A 291 -13.59 5.36 -9.44
N VAL A 292 -12.81 5.62 -10.47
CA VAL A 292 -12.44 4.66 -11.51
C VAL A 292 -10.93 4.52 -11.46
N ARG A 293 -10.45 3.46 -10.83
CA ARG A 293 -9.01 3.22 -10.69
C ARG A 293 -8.34 3.03 -12.05
N GLY A 294 -7.18 3.67 -12.26
CA GLY A 294 -6.37 3.55 -13.47
C GLY A 294 -5.73 2.16 -13.69
N LEU A 295 -5.92 1.20 -12.77
CA LEU A 295 -5.48 -0.18 -12.95
C LEU A 295 -6.61 -0.98 -13.59
N GLU A 296 -6.41 -1.41 -14.83
CA GLU A 296 -7.44 -2.05 -15.65
C GLU A 296 -7.87 -3.45 -15.16
N TYR A 297 -7.24 -4.00 -14.13
CA TYR A 297 -7.55 -5.33 -13.60
C TYR A 297 -8.63 -5.36 -12.50
N TYR A 298 -9.08 -4.23 -11.96
CA TYR A 298 -10.19 -4.23 -10.99
C TYR A 298 -11.50 -4.62 -11.68
N THR A 299 -12.32 -5.43 -11.01
CA THR A 299 -13.54 -6.01 -11.58
C THR A 299 -14.83 -5.61 -10.88
N GLY A 300 -14.78 -5.31 -9.58
CA GLY A 300 -15.94 -5.02 -8.75
C GLY A 300 -15.77 -3.74 -7.95
N THR A 301 -15.75 -3.87 -6.64
CA THR A 301 -15.51 -2.77 -5.70
C THR A 301 -14.11 -2.19 -5.88
N VAL A 302 -14.03 -0.87 -5.80
CA VAL A 302 -12.78 -0.12 -5.72
C VAL A 302 -12.88 0.86 -4.56
N PHE A 303 -11.75 1.20 -3.94
CA PHE A 303 -11.73 2.19 -2.89
C PHE A 303 -10.45 3.01 -2.88
N GLU A 304 -10.58 4.21 -2.37
CA GLU A 304 -9.47 5.12 -2.15
C GLU A 304 -9.58 5.74 -0.76
N ILE A 305 -8.43 5.94 -0.11
CA ILE A 305 -8.37 6.65 1.16
C ILE A 305 -7.53 7.90 0.95
N TYR A 306 -8.11 9.01 1.33
CA TYR A 306 -7.51 10.33 1.19
C TYR A 306 -7.11 10.88 2.56
N ALA A 307 -6.05 11.68 2.63
CA ALA A 307 -5.63 12.36 3.85
C ALA A 307 -5.28 13.82 3.58
N SER A 308 -5.56 14.67 4.54
CA SER A 308 -5.15 16.07 4.49
C SER A 308 -3.64 16.24 4.60
N GLY A 309 -3.10 17.38 4.15
CA GLY A 309 -1.68 17.73 4.30
C GLY A 309 -0.76 17.37 3.12
N LEU A 310 -1.27 16.69 2.10
CA LEU A 310 -0.50 16.30 0.89
C LEU A 310 -0.78 17.19 -0.35
N GLY A 311 -1.60 18.24 -0.22
CA GLY A 311 -1.99 19.10 -1.33
C GLY A 311 -2.98 18.43 -2.29
N ALA A 312 -2.88 18.71 -3.59
CA ALA A 312 -3.83 18.23 -4.61
C ALA A 312 -3.80 16.70 -4.80
N GLN A 313 -2.76 16.02 -4.33
CA GLN A 313 -2.61 14.57 -4.45
C GLN A 313 -2.63 13.91 -3.07
N ASN A 314 -3.79 13.96 -2.44
CA ASN A 314 -4.03 13.55 -1.07
C ASN A 314 -4.39 12.06 -0.90
N GLN A 315 -4.47 11.27 -1.97
CA GLN A 315 -4.71 9.82 -1.90
C GLN A 315 -3.51 9.11 -1.27
N ILE A 316 -3.72 8.38 -0.17
CA ILE A 316 -2.67 7.64 0.56
C ILE A 316 -2.80 6.13 0.42
N CYS A 317 -3.99 5.62 0.07
CA CYS A 317 -4.24 4.21 -0.15
C CYS A 317 -5.18 4.04 -1.33
N GLY A 318 -5.08 2.92 -2.00
CA GLY A 318 -6.05 2.51 -2.98
C GLY A 318 -6.06 0.99 -3.14
N GLY A 319 -7.26 0.46 -3.37
CA GLY A 319 -7.48 -0.98 -3.47
C GLY A 319 -8.77 -1.31 -4.19
N GLY A 320 -9.12 -2.59 -4.17
CA GLY A 320 -10.34 -3.11 -4.76
C GLY A 320 -10.25 -4.59 -5.09
N THR A 321 -11.30 -5.07 -5.72
CA THR A 321 -11.48 -6.47 -6.12
C THR A 321 -11.03 -6.70 -7.55
N TYR A 322 -10.32 -7.79 -7.80
CA TYR A 322 -9.73 -8.12 -9.10
C TYR A 322 -9.64 -9.63 -9.35
N MET A 323 -9.40 -10.01 -10.63
CA MET A 323 -9.26 -11.40 -11.09
C MET A 323 -7.98 -11.56 -11.93
N LEU A 324 -6.83 -11.27 -11.34
CA LEU A 324 -5.57 -11.23 -12.07
C LEU A 324 -4.95 -12.60 -12.31
N ALA A 325 -5.27 -13.61 -11.47
CA ALA A 325 -4.68 -14.94 -11.55
C ALA A 325 -4.91 -15.62 -12.91
N GLY A 326 -6.12 -15.52 -13.47
CA GLY A 326 -6.44 -16.08 -14.79
C GLY A 326 -5.59 -15.48 -15.92
N LEU A 327 -5.29 -14.18 -15.86
CA LEU A 327 -4.43 -13.50 -16.84
C LEU A 327 -2.98 -13.97 -16.77
N LEU A 328 -2.53 -14.45 -15.60
CA LEU A 328 -1.19 -14.96 -15.36
C LEU A 328 -1.09 -16.47 -15.58
N GLY A 329 -2.08 -17.10 -16.19
CA GLY A 329 -2.09 -18.53 -16.50
C GLY A 329 -2.53 -19.44 -15.35
N GLY A 330 -3.04 -18.86 -14.25
CA GLY A 330 -3.64 -19.62 -13.15
C GLY A 330 -5.14 -19.83 -13.32
N GLN A 331 -5.77 -20.44 -12.30
CA GLN A 331 -7.23 -20.51 -12.20
C GLN A 331 -7.80 -19.13 -11.90
N GLU A 332 -8.95 -18.80 -12.49
CA GLU A 332 -9.67 -17.59 -12.11
C GLU A 332 -9.95 -17.61 -10.60
N THR A 333 -9.46 -16.59 -9.92
CA THR A 333 -9.55 -16.50 -8.46
C THR A 333 -9.83 -15.05 -8.09
N ARG A 334 -11.00 -14.80 -7.48
CA ARG A 334 -11.34 -13.48 -6.97
C ARG A 334 -10.42 -13.12 -5.82
N SER A 335 -9.92 -11.93 -5.86
CA SER A 335 -8.98 -11.41 -4.88
C SER A 335 -9.31 -9.96 -4.57
N THR A 336 -9.11 -9.56 -3.32
CA THR A 336 -9.28 -8.17 -2.88
C THR A 336 -8.04 -7.72 -2.15
N GLY A 337 -7.53 -6.55 -2.48
CA GLY A 337 -6.30 -6.05 -1.89
C GLY A 337 -6.15 -4.54 -1.96
N PHE A 338 -5.12 -4.04 -1.31
CA PHE A 338 -4.78 -2.62 -1.32
C PHE A 338 -3.27 -2.37 -1.28
N GLY A 339 -2.89 -1.17 -1.71
CA GLY A 339 -1.56 -0.62 -1.54
C GLY A 339 -1.59 0.74 -0.85
N ILE A 340 -0.92 0.85 0.29
CA ILE A 340 -0.69 2.11 1.01
C ILE A 340 0.63 2.70 0.53
N GLY A 341 0.61 3.95 0.09
CA GLY A 341 1.82 4.72 -0.19
C GLY A 341 2.52 5.10 1.12
N PHE A 342 3.44 4.25 1.60
CA PHE A 342 4.09 4.43 2.90
C PHE A 342 4.83 5.76 3.01
N ASP A 343 5.46 6.22 1.94
CA ASP A 343 6.11 7.53 1.92
C ASP A 343 5.13 8.69 2.10
N ARG A 344 3.90 8.56 1.61
CA ARG A 344 2.85 9.55 1.81
C ARG A 344 2.38 9.59 3.26
N ILE A 345 2.25 8.43 3.91
CA ILE A 345 2.01 8.35 5.35
C ILE A 345 3.13 9.09 6.10
N MET A 346 4.40 8.84 5.76
CA MET A 346 5.54 9.46 6.42
C MET A 346 5.64 10.98 6.24
N GLU A 347 5.04 11.55 5.19
CA GLU A 347 5.00 13.01 4.96
C GLU A 347 4.01 13.74 5.92
N ILE A 348 3.03 13.01 6.47
CA ILE A 348 1.94 13.61 7.27
C ILE A 348 1.85 13.04 8.68
N VAL A 349 2.59 11.97 8.98
CA VAL A 349 2.59 11.37 10.30
C VAL A 349 3.21 12.30 11.34
N ALA A 350 2.47 12.54 12.43
CA ALA A 350 2.89 13.39 13.55
C ALA A 350 3.53 12.57 14.69
N LEU A 351 4.36 11.57 14.36
CA LEU A 351 5.06 10.78 15.37
C LEU A 351 6.36 11.45 15.79
N GLU A 352 6.47 11.77 17.06
CA GLU A 352 7.68 12.32 17.70
C GLU A 352 8.58 11.23 18.31
N GLU A 353 8.47 9.99 17.84
CA GLU A 353 9.33 8.91 18.32
C GLU A 353 10.79 9.19 17.98
N ARG A 354 11.65 9.11 19.00
CA ARG A 354 13.08 9.26 18.88
C ARG A 354 13.77 7.92 19.18
N PRO A 355 14.94 7.68 18.60
CA PRO A 355 15.76 6.56 19.02
C PRO A 355 16.01 6.62 20.54
N PRO A 356 16.04 5.48 21.24
CA PRO A 356 16.39 5.47 22.64
C PRO A 356 17.80 6.06 22.82
N ALA A 357 17.94 6.90 23.83
CA ALA A 357 19.22 7.51 24.14
C ALA A 357 20.25 6.43 24.53
N PRO A 358 21.48 6.45 24.01
CA PRO A 358 22.47 5.43 24.29
C PRO A 358 23.03 5.55 25.70
N LEU A 359 23.51 4.42 26.25
CA LEU A 359 24.42 4.36 27.39
C LEU A 359 25.86 4.41 26.87
N ALA A 360 26.69 5.30 27.37
CA ALA A 360 28.10 5.39 27.01
C ALA A 360 28.98 4.67 28.01
N VAL A 361 29.87 3.77 27.60
CA VAL A 361 30.95 3.22 28.42
C VAL A 361 32.22 4.00 28.11
N VAL A 362 32.72 4.72 29.12
CA VAL A 362 33.92 5.57 29.04
C VAL A 362 35.00 5.03 29.98
N PHE A 363 36.24 5.01 29.53
CA PHE A 363 37.30 4.33 30.25
C PHE A 363 38.68 4.94 30.01
N VAL A 364 39.61 4.65 30.90
CA VAL A 364 41.02 4.95 30.66
C VAL A 364 41.75 3.76 30.02
N PRO A 365 42.81 3.97 29.21
CA PRO A 365 43.45 2.91 28.41
C PRO A 365 43.92 1.69 29.22
N GLN A 366 44.24 1.87 30.50
CA GLN A 366 44.76 0.81 31.38
C GLN A 366 43.73 -0.30 31.66
N VAL A 367 42.43 0.02 31.59
CA VAL A 367 41.33 -0.92 31.90
C VAL A 367 40.46 -1.20 30.71
N ARG A 368 41.03 -1.11 29.49
CA ARG A 368 40.30 -1.34 28.22
C ARG A 368 39.61 -2.70 28.18
N SER A 369 40.28 -3.75 28.65
CA SER A 369 39.75 -5.11 28.62
C SER A 369 38.50 -5.24 29.46
N GLU A 370 38.51 -4.66 30.64
CA GLU A 370 37.40 -4.63 31.61
C GLU A 370 36.24 -3.81 31.07
N ALA A 371 36.54 -2.67 30.47
CA ALA A 371 35.52 -1.81 29.83
C ALA A 371 34.81 -2.53 28.66
N VAL A 372 35.54 -3.27 27.84
CA VAL A 372 34.96 -4.09 26.75
C VAL A 372 34.06 -5.18 27.32
N LYS A 373 34.46 -5.86 28.41
CA LYS A 373 33.66 -6.89 29.08
C LYS A 373 32.36 -6.28 29.63
N ALA A 374 32.48 -5.17 30.36
CA ALA A 374 31.29 -4.46 30.88
C ALA A 374 30.34 -3.99 29.76
N ALA A 375 30.86 -3.42 28.66
CA ALA A 375 30.04 -3.03 27.52
C ALA A 375 29.35 -4.22 26.85
N LYS A 376 29.99 -5.40 26.83
CA LYS A 376 29.38 -6.63 26.31
C LYS A 376 28.19 -7.05 27.20
N GLU A 377 28.41 -7.16 28.52
CA GLU A 377 27.36 -7.57 29.45
C GLU A 377 26.17 -6.59 29.44
N LEU A 378 26.45 -5.28 29.41
CA LEU A 378 25.41 -4.26 29.29
C LEU A 378 24.60 -4.39 27.97
N ARG A 379 25.26 -4.71 26.84
CA ARG A 379 24.58 -4.92 25.54
C ARG A 379 23.70 -6.17 25.52
N GLU A 380 24.09 -7.21 26.25
CA GLU A 380 23.35 -8.46 26.35
C GLU A 380 22.11 -8.31 27.27
N ALA A 381 22.19 -7.43 28.25
CA ALA A 381 21.17 -7.27 29.29
C ALA A 381 20.17 -6.13 29.01
N LEU A 382 20.60 -5.06 28.33
CA LEU A 382 19.78 -3.86 28.12
C LEU A 382 19.17 -3.80 26.72
N SER A 383 17.98 -3.24 26.61
CA SER A 383 17.30 -2.98 25.34
C SER A 383 17.71 -1.65 24.67
N ILE A 384 18.51 -0.83 25.36
CA ILE A 384 19.03 0.45 24.85
C ILE A 384 20.40 0.27 24.19
N PRO A 385 20.79 1.16 23.23
CA PRO A 385 22.11 1.10 22.63
C PRO A 385 23.22 1.35 23.67
N VAL A 386 24.28 0.52 23.65
CA VAL A 386 25.47 0.71 24.51
C VAL A 386 26.66 0.97 23.59
N VAL A 387 27.27 2.15 23.74
CA VAL A 387 28.42 2.60 22.95
C VAL A 387 29.69 2.67 23.82
N ILE A 388 30.83 2.37 23.17
CA ILE A 388 32.16 2.43 23.81
C ILE A 388 33.11 3.19 22.87
N ASP A 389 34.10 3.89 23.44
CA ASP A 389 35.07 4.59 22.58
C ASP A 389 35.94 3.62 21.76
N VAL A 390 36.01 3.84 20.47
CA VAL A 390 36.82 3.08 19.52
C VAL A 390 37.90 3.94 18.84
N MET A 391 38.02 5.21 19.26
CA MET A 391 38.98 6.17 18.69
C MET A 391 40.22 6.38 19.58
N GLY A 392 40.30 5.72 20.76
CA GLY A 392 41.39 5.88 21.68
C GLY A 392 41.46 7.27 22.36
N ARG A 393 40.29 7.90 22.54
CA ARG A 393 40.20 9.21 23.16
C ARG A 393 40.47 9.15 24.66
N GLY A 394 41.02 10.24 25.22
CA GLY A 394 41.10 10.40 26.67
C GLY A 394 39.70 10.56 27.30
N LEU A 395 39.55 10.25 28.60
CA LEU A 395 38.29 10.20 29.35
C LEU A 395 37.39 11.44 29.15
N GLY A 396 37.97 12.65 29.21
CA GLY A 396 37.21 13.89 29.02
C GLY A 396 36.65 14.04 27.62
N ALA A 397 37.39 13.58 26.60
CA ALA A 397 36.91 13.60 25.21
C ALA A 397 35.84 12.51 24.97
N GLN A 398 35.91 11.36 25.63
CA GLN A 398 34.88 10.33 25.62
C GLN A 398 33.57 10.84 26.27
N LEU A 399 33.62 11.52 27.40
CA LEU A 399 32.46 12.15 28.04
C LEU A 399 31.83 13.23 27.15
N LYS A 400 32.65 14.04 26.48
CA LYS A 400 32.17 15.04 25.52
C LYS A 400 31.48 14.36 24.32
N GLN A 401 32.02 13.25 23.84
CA GLN A 401 31.39 12.45 22.79
C GLN A 401 30.07 11.86 23.27
N ALA A 402 30.00 11.30 24.47
CA ALA A 402 28.76 10.78 25.07
C ALA A 402 27.66 11.84 25.09
N SER A 403 28.00 13.07 25.52
CA SER A 403 27.06 14.20 25.45
C SER A 403 26.62 14.53 24.01
N SER A 404 27.57 14.53 23.06
CA SER A 404 27.27 14.90 21.65
C SER A 404 26.37 13.89 20.92
N ILE A 405 26.38 12.63 21.36
CA ILE A 405 25.50 11.58 20.81
C ILE A 405 24.19 11.46 21.60
N GLY A 406 23.94 12.35 22.57
CA GLY A 406 22.73 12.36 23.39
C GLY A 406 22.63 11.19 24.37
N ALA A 407 23.75 10.67 24.87
CA ALA A 407 23.73 9.63 25.89
C ALA A 407 22.99 10.09 27.14
N SER A 408 22.08 9.27 27.68
CA SER A 408 21.40 9.55 28.95
C SER A 408 22.32 9.34 30.13
N PHE A 409 23.13 8.28 30.08
CA PHE A 409 24.06 7.89 31.12
C PHE A 409 25.43 7.55 30.55
N ALA A 410 26.45 7.67 31.39
CA ALA A 410 27.80 7.20 31.11
C ALA A 410 28.30 6.32 32.26
N VAL A 411 28.77 5.11 31.95
CA VAL A 411 29.48 4.22 32.88
C VAL A 411 30.95 4.52 32.74
N ILE A 412 31.54 5.05 33.81
CA ILE A 412 32.94 5.44 33.88
C ILE A 412 33.73 4.29 34.52
N ILE A 413 34.79 3.87 33.85
CA ILE A 413 35.62 2.75 34.27
C ILE A 413 37.09 3.20 34.32
N GLY A 414 37.63 3.24 35.53
CA GLY A 414 39.04 3.46 35.83
C GLY A 414 39.64 2.30 36.61
N PRO A 415 40.95 2.36 36.95
CA PRO A 415 41.60 1.30 37.74
C PRO A 415 40.94 1.07 39.10
N LYS A 416 40.47 2.13 39.74
CA LYS A 416 39.80 2.07 41.06
C LYS A 416 38.44 1.35 40.94
N GLU A 417 37.67 1.68 39.94
CA GLU A 417 36.36 1.05 39.68
C GLU A 417 36.51 -0.45 39.42
N VAL A 418 37.56 -0.86 38.72
CA VAL A 418 37.86 -2.27 38.45
C VAL A 418 38.29 -2.97 39.75
N GLU A 419 39.14 -2.37 40.57
CA GLU A 419 39.60 -2.93 41.84
C GLU A 419 38.44 -3.13 42.83
N GLU A 420 37.52 -2.16 42.91
CA GLU A 420 36.36 -2.19 43.81
C GLU A 420 35.20 -3.04 43.24
N GLY A 421 35.21 -3.40 41.94
CA GLY A 421 34.10 -4.08 41.26
C GLY A 421 32.86 -3.24 41.16
N LYS A 422 32.97 -1.93 41.29
CA LYS A 422 31.90 -0.94 41.20
C LYS A 422 32.26 0.13 40.19
N PHE A 423 31.31 0.46 39.33
CA PHE A 423 31.47 1.43 38.26
C PHE A 423 30.76 2.74 38.60
N THR A 424 31.29 3.85 38.15
CA THR A 424 30.65 5.14 38.33
C THR A 424 29.61 5.36 37.23
N LEU A 425 28.33 5.31 37.56
CA LEU A 425 27.23 5.69 36.68
C LEU A 425 27.01 7.20 36.79
N ARG A 426 27.15 7.91 35.68
CA ARG A 426 26.92 9.36 35.59
C ARG A 426 25.66 9.63 34.76
N ASP A 427 24.72 10.37 35.35
CA ASP A 427 23.60 10.99 34.61
C ASP A 427 24.16 12.16 33.78
N MET A 428 23.96 12.13 32.49
CA MET A 428 24.53 13.13 31.56
C MET A 428 23.73 14.42 31.53
N SER A 429 22.49 14.41 32.05
CA SER A 429 21.62 15.60 32.11
C SER A 429 21.89 16.43 33.36
N THR A 430 22.03 15.79 34.54
CA THR A 430 22.23 16.44 35.84
C THR A 430 23.68 16.52 36.23
N GLY A 431 24.51 15.62 35.69
CA GLY A 431 25.93 15.47 36.10
C GLY A 431 26.12 14.69 37.40
N SER A 432 25.03 14.19 38.03
CA SER A 432 25.12 13.37 39.25
C SER A 432 25.83 12.05 38.96
N GLN A 433 26.50 11.51 39.97
CA GLN A 433 27.28 10.28 39.87
C GLN A 433 26.97 9.36 41.04
N GLU A 434 26.89 8.06 40.73
CA GLU A 434 26.66 7.02 41.73
C GLU A 434 27.62 5.84 41.45
N SER A 435 28.12 5.20 42.54
CA SER A 435 29.00 4.03 42.42
C SER A 435 28.19 2.76 42.60
N LEU A 436 28.00 1.99 41.51
CA LEU A 436 27.12 0.83 41.43
C LEU A 436 27.85 -0.39 40.86
N GLY A 437 27.46 -1.57 41.30
CA GLY A 437 27.85 -2.81 40.62
C GLY A 437 27.19 -2.92 39.24
N LEU A 438 27.78 -3.71 38.33
CA LEU A 438 27.27 -3.85 36.98
C LEU A 438 25.82 -4.39 36.94
N LYS A 439 25.48 -5.30 37.85
CA LYS A 439 24.11 -5.84 38.00
C LYS A 439 23.14 -4.74 38.46
N GLU A 440 23.52 -3.89 39.39
CA GLU A 440 22.69 -2.77 39.86
C GLU A 440 22.45 -1.76 38.74
N ILE A 441 23.46 -1.50 37.90
CA ILE A 441 23.30 -0.67 36.69
C ILE A 441 22.32 -1.30 35.71
N ILE A 442 22.39 -2.61 35.48
CA ILE A 442 21.49 -3.34 34.60
C ILE A 442 20.05 -3.29 35.13
N GLU A 443 19.84 -3.51 36.42
CA GLU A 443 18.53 -3.42 37.07
C GLU A 443 17.94 -2.01 36.96
N LEU A 444 18.76 -0.97 37.24
CA LEU A 444 18.32 0.42 37.18
C LEU A 444 17.94 0.88 35.76
N LEU A 445 18.67 0.44 34.73
CA LEU A 445 18.47 0.88 33.34
C LEU A 445 17.64 -0.11 32.49
N GLY A 446 17.31 -1.27 33.04
CA GLY A 446 16.52 -2.32 32.35
C GLY A 446 15.02 -2.20 32.55
N GLU A 447 14.56 -1.30 33.46
CA GLU A 447 13.14 -0.93 33.62
C GLU A 447 12.68 0.03 32.49
#